data_e14790d1bd09ba4ecf2f9ed660ee8171
#
_entry.id   e14790d1bd09ba4ecf2f9ed660ee8171
#
_cell.length_a   1.000
_cell.length_b   1.000
_cell.length_c   1.000
_cell.angle_alpha   90.00
_cell.angle_beta   90.00
_cell.angle_gamma   90.00
#
_symmetry.space_group_name_H-M   'P 1'
#
loop_
_entity.id
_entity.type
_entity.pdbx_description
1 polymer ?
#
loop_
_entity_poly.entity_id
_entity_poly.type
_entity_poly.pdbx_seq_one_letter_code
_entity_poly.pdbx_strand_id
1 'polypeptide(L)'
;AGFIKKFGKKIINIHPSLLPRYKGLNTHSRAIKNKDKLAGCTVHYVAAKLDSGKIILQKKVKISARDNPASLKKKVLKQEHKLYPAAIMKIFN
;
A
#
# COMPACT_ATOMS: atom_id res chain seq x y z
N ALA A 1 -8.20 -4.04 -2.34
CA ALA A 1 -7.97 -4.01 -3.77
C ALA A 1 -6.98 -2.91 -4.12
N GLY A 2 -6.03 -3.23 -4.93
CA GLY A 2 -5.02 -2.29 -5.40
C GLY A 2 -5.42 -1.64 -6.71
N PHE A 3 -4.63 -0.68 -7.10
CA PHE A 3 -4.72 -0.03 -8.39
C PHE A 3 -3.58 -0.55 -9.27
N ILE A 4 -3.89 -1.10 -10.44
CA ILE A 4 -2.90 -1.71 -11.33
C ILE A 4 -2.76 -0.88 -12.58
N LYS A 5 -1.53 -0.56 -12.98
CA LYS A 5 -1.24 0.15 -14.21
C LYS A 5 -0.02 -0.45 -14.90
N LYS A 6 -0.10 -0.54 -16.23
CA LYS A 6 0.96 -1.12 -17.06
C LYS A 6 1.82 -0.01 -17.65
N PHE A 7 3.16 -0.17 -17.55
CA PHE A 7 4.13 0.73 -18.16
C PHE A 7 5.10 -0.09 -19.01
N GLY A 8 4.94 -0.01 -20.34
CA GLY A 8 5.67 -0.88 -21.24
C GLY A 8 5.37 -2.34 -20.92
N LYS A 9 6.41 -3.12 -20.57
CA LYS A 9 6.26 -4.52 -20.16
C LYS A 9 6.12 -4.69 -18.65
N LYS A 10 6.18 -3.58 -17.86
CA LYS A 10 6.10 -3.64 -16.41
C LYS A 10 4.70 -3.28 -15.95
N ILE A 11 4.23 -3.99 -14.94
CA ILE A 11 2.94 -3.73 -14.29
C ILE A 11 3.23 -3.34 -12.86
N ILE A 12 2.60 -2.25 -12.41
CA ILE A 12 2.71 -1.81 -11.01
C ILE A 12 1.37 -1.85 -10.33
N ASN A 13 1.40 -2.01 -9.01
CA ASN A 13 0.22 -2.06 -8.16
C ASN A 13 0.48 -1.28 -6.90
N ILE A 14 -0.56 -0.64 -6.37
CA ILE A 14 -0.50 -0.06 -5.04
C ILE A 14 -1.29 -0.95 -4.08
N HIS A 15 -0.69 -1.28 -2.94
CA HIS A 15 -1.29 -2.14 -1.93
C HIS A 15 -1.40 -1.41 -0.59
N PRO A 16 -2.55 -1.48 0.09
CA PRO A 16 -2.80 -0.70 1.31
C PRO A 16 -2.20 -1.33 2.57
N SER A 17 -0.94 -1.69 2.53
CA SER A 17 -0.17 -2.12 3.70
C SER A 17 1.32 -1.84 3.48
N LEU A 18 2.10 -1.95 4.55
CA LEU A 18 3.56 -1.89 4.47
C LEU A 18 4.08 -3.29 4.15
N LEU A 19 4.08 -3.66 2.86
CA LEU A 19 4.56 -4.97 2.45
C LEU A 19 5.98 -5.23 2.97
N PRO A 20 6.31 -6.46 3.38
CA PRO A 20 5.55 -7.71 3.18
C PRO A 20 4.45 -8.00 4.19
N ARG A 21 4.11 -7.04 5.08
CA ARG A 21 3.03 -7.22 6.05
C ARG A 21 1.68 -7.17 5.33
N TYR A 22 0.77 -8.02 5.78
CA TYR A 22 -0.64 -8.05 5.35
C TYR A 22 -0.83 -8.12 3.83
N LYS A 23 -0.26 -9.12 3.21
CA LYS A 23 -0.57 -9.45 1.83
C LYS A 23 -2.04 -9.86 1.71
N GLY A 24 -2.65 -9.60 0.56
CA GLY A 24 -4.05 -9.96 0.31
C GLY A 24 -5.03 -8.89 0.77
N LEU A 25 -6.18 -9.32 1.28
CA LEU A 25 -7.31 -8.46 1.60
C LEU A 25 -7.39 -8.09 3.08
N ASN A 26 -8.27 -7.12 3.39
CA ASN A 26 -8.61 -6.72 4.75
C ASN A 26 -7.42 -6.23 5.57
N THR A 27 -6.50 -5.51 4.94
CA THR A 27 -5.26 -5.05 5.58
C THR A 27 -5.52 -4.13 6.76
N HIS A 28 -6.48 -3.23 6.64
CA HIS A 28 -6.82 -2.26 7.71
C HIS A 28 -7.40 -2.98 8.93
N SER A 29 -8.32 -3.90 8.71
CA SER A 29 -8.91 -4.70 9.80
C SER A 29 -7.85 -5.53 10.51
N ARG A 30 -6.93 -6.12 9.75
CA ARG A 30 -5.86 -6.95 10.30
C ARG A 30 -4.87 -6.11 11.13
N ALA A 31 -4.51 -4.92 10.65
CA ALA A 31 -3.63 -4.01 11.38
C ALA A 31 -4.28 -3.54 12.69
N ILE A 32 -5.55 -3.17 12.67
CA ILE A 32 -6.29 -2.76 13.87
C ILE A 32 -6.39 -3.93 14.86
N LYS A 33 -6.76 -5.11 14.39
CA LYS A 33 -6.87 -6.30 15.23
C LYS A 33 -5.57 -6.65 15.94
N ASN A 34 -4.46 -6.48 15.24
CA ASN A 34 -3.13 -6.78 15.79
C ASN A 34 -2.55 -5.63 16.61
N LYS A 35 -3.29 -4.54 16.79
CA LYS A 35 -2.89 -3.36 17.56
C LYS A 35 -1.56 -2.77 17.07
N ASP A 36 -1.37 -2.76 15.75
CA ASP A 36 -0.19 -2.15 15.16
C ASP A 36 -0.18 -0.63 15.37
N LYS A 37 1.00 -0.07 15.50
CA LYS A 37 1.17 1.37 15.62
C LYS A 37 1.32 2.07 14.28
N LEU A 38 1.72 1.33 13.26
CA LEU A 38 1.92 1.84 11.91
C LEU A 38 1.21 0.96 10.90
N ALA A 39 0.58 1.61 9.95
CA ALA A 39 0.09 1.02 8.72
C ALA A 39 0.74 1.75 7.56
N GLY A 40 0.19 1.65 6.38
CA GLY A 40 0.67 2.40 5.24
C GLY A 40 0.25 1.79 3.92
N CYS A 41 0.99 2.17 2.89
CA CYS A 41 0.76 1.68 1.54
C CYS A 41 2.08 1.46 0.84
N THR A 42 2.06 0.59 -0.16
CA THR A 42 3.24 0.19 -0.93
C THR A 42 2.91 0.21 -2.41
N VAL A 43 3.76 0.85 -3.20
CA VAL A 43 3.75 0.70 -4.67
C VAL A 43 4.84 -0.29 -5.02
N HIS A 44 4.49 -1.32 -5.78
CA HIS A 44 5.40 -2.39 -6.13
C HIS A 44 5.16 -2.89 -7.56
N TYR A 45 6.17 -3.52 -8.14
CA TYR A 45 6.00 -4.24 -9.40
C TYR A 45 5.18 -5.50 -9.14
N VAL A 46 4.32 -5.86 -10.10
CA VAL A 46 3.53 -7.08 -9.98
C VAL A 46 4.41 -8.28 -10.31
N ALA A 47 4.32 -9.30 -9.48
CA ALA A 47 4.98 -10.58 -9.67
C ALA A 47 3.93 -11.70 -9.68
N ALA A 48 4.34 -12.91 -10.07
CA ALA A 48 3.44 -14.05 -10.11
C ALA A 48 2.84 -14.40 -8.75
N LYS A 49 3.62 -14.19 -7.69
CA LYS A 49 3.16 -14.41 -6.31
C LYS A 49 2.44 -13.16 -5.80
N LEU A 50 1.34 -13.35 -5.08
CA LEU A 50 0.50 -12.26 -4.57
C LEU A 50 1.32 -11.24 -3.75
N ASP A 51 1.17 -9.96 -4.10
CA ASP A 51 1.76 -8.81 -3.40
C ASP A 51 3.25 -8.99 -3.09
N SER A 52 4.02 -9.57 -4.00
CA SER A 52 5.41 -9.92 -3.75
C SER A 52 6.41 -9.36 -4.76
N GLY A 53 6.01 -8.49 -5.67
CA GLY A 53 6.95 -7.85 -6.60
C GLY A 53 7.87 -6.87 -5.88
N LYS A 54 8.95 -6.45 -6.56
CA LYS A 54 9.90 -5.49 -6.00
C LYS A 54 9.21 -4.20 -5.58
N ILE A 55 9.50 -3.73 -4.38
CA ILE A 55 8.95 -2.50 -3.83
C ILE A 55 9.60 -1.29 -4.52
N ILE A 56 8.77 -0.34 -4.95
CA ILE A 56 9.21 0.92 -5.55
C ILE A 56 9.25 2.00 -4.48
N LEU A 57 8.14 2.25 -3.81
CA LEU A 57 8.01 3.22 -2.72
C LEU A 57 7.01 2.72 -1.69
N GLN A 58 7.18 3.19 -0.46
CA GLN A 58 6.23 2.96 0.64
C GLN A 58 5.95 4.26 1.37
N LYS A 59 4.77 4.36 1.98
CA LYS A 59 4.42 5.48 2.85
C LYS A 59 3.83 4.94 4.14
N LYS A 60 4.39 5.36 5.28
CA LYS A 60 3.90 5.00 6.61
C LYS A 60 2.75 5.89 7.04
N VAL A 61 1.77 5.31 7.74
CA VAL A 61 0.62 6.01 8.30
C VAL A 61 0.49 5.61 9.76
N LYS A 62 0.48 6.60 10.65
CA LYS A 62 0.35 6.34 12.08
C LYS A 62 -1.08 5.91 12.42
N ILE A 63 -1.23 4.83 13.17
CA ILE A 63 -2.52 4.36 13.68
C ILE A 63 -2.72 4.95 15.07
N SER A 64 -3.85 5.67 15.26
CA SER A 64 -4.19 6.18 16.59
C SER A 64 -5.10 5.20 17.33
N ALA A 65 -5.18 5.34 18.67
CA ALA A 65 -6.06 4.49 19.47
C ALA A 65 -7.54 4.61 19.08
N ARG A 66 -7.91 5.71 18.42
CA ARG A 66 -9.29 5.97 17.98
C ARG A 66 -9.60 5.43 16.58
N ASP A 67 -8.59 4.95 15.88
CA ASP A 67 -8.81 4.43 14.53
C ASP A 67 -9.58 3.10 14.56
N ASN A 68 -10.48 2.97 13.59
CA ASN A 68 -11.13 1.72 13.25
C ASN A 68 -10.76 1.41 11.78
N PRO A 69 -11.18 0.24 11.25
CA PRO A 69 -10.82 -0.09 9.85
C PRO A 69 -11.24 0.98 8.85
N ALA A 70 -12.41 1.60 9.03
CA ALA A 70 -12.91 2.62 8.10
C ALA A 70 -12.07 3.91 8.14
N SER A 71 -11.74 4.41 9.34
CA SER A 71 -10.94 5.62 9.46
C SER A 71 -9.50 5.39 9.00
N LEU A 72 -8.93 4.23 9.30
CA LEU A 72 -7.60 3.87 8.83
C LEU A 72 -7.56 3.77 7.31
N LYS A 73 -8.58 3.16 6.70
CA LYS A 73 -8.70 3.09 5.24
C LYS A 73 -8.65 4.47 4.60
N LYS A 74 -9.37 5.46 5.17
CA LYS A 74 -9.36 6.84 4.66
C LYS A 74 -7.98 7.47 4.76
N LYS A 75 -7.28 7.29 5.88
CA LYS A 75 -5.92 7.80 6.07
C LYS A 75 -4.96 7.22 5.05
N VAL A 76 -5.00 5.89 4.88
CA VAL A 76 -4.12 5.19 3.95
C VAL A 76 -4.42 5.60 2.51
N LEU A 77 -5.69 5.67 2.14
CA LEU A 77 -6.11 6.06 0.78
C LEU A 77 -5.59 7.45 0.41
N LYS A 78 -5.62 8.39 1.36
CA LYS A 78 -5.09 9.73 1.14
C LYS A 78 -3.59 9.69 0.82
N GLN A 79 -2.83 8.83 1.48
CA GLN A 79 -1.41 8.65 1.20
C GLN A 79 -1.18 7.89 -0.11
N GLU A 80 -2.03 6.94 -0.45
CA GLU A 80 -1.96 6.24 -1.74
C GLU A 80 -2.05 7.22 -2.91
N HIS A 81 -2.96 8.20 -2.83
CA HIS A 81 -3.14 9.21 -3.88
C HIS A 81 -1.90 10.09 -4.07
N LYS A 82 -1.09 10.26 -3.02
CA LYS A 82 0.17 11.00 -3.09
C LYS A 82 1.32 10.10 -3.53
N LEU A 83 1.32 8.87 -3.07
CA LEU A 83 2.44 7.94 -3.29
C LEU A 83 2.49 7.45 -4.74
N TYR A 84 1.33 7.22 -5.35
CA TYR A 84 1.27 6.65 -6.69
C TYR A 84 1.95 7.53 -7.75
N PRO A 85 1.64 8.84 -7.83
CA PRO A 85 2.37 9.75 -8.74
C PRO A 85 3.87 9.81 -8.44
N ALA A 86 4.25 9.81 -7.17
CA ALA A 86 5.67 9.83 -6.77
C ALA A 86 6.39 8.57 -7.23
N ALA A 87 5.74 7.41 -7.16
CA ALA A 87 6.30 6.15 -7.66
C ALA A 87 6.50 6.19 -9.17
N ILE A 88 5.52 6.73 -9.91
CA ILE A 88 5.62 6.88 -11.37
C ILE A 88 6.81 7.77 -11.73
N MET A 89 6.97 8.90 -11.05
CA MET A 89 8.10 9.80 -11.27
C MET A 89 9.43 9.09 -11.03
N LYS A 90 9.50 8.27 -9.99
CA LYS A 90 10.71 7.50 -9.68
C LYS A 90 11.06 6.51 -10.79
N ILE A 91 10.07 5.87 -11.39
CA ILE A 91 10.29 4.90 -12.48
C ILE A 91 10.88 5.56 -13.72
N PHE A 92 10.46 6.77 -14.03
CA PHE A 92 10.87 7.49 -15.24
C PHE A 92 12.06 8.42 -15.04
N ASN A 93 12.64 8.45 -13.87
CA ASN A 93 13.86 9.25 -13.62
C ASN A 93 15.13 8.43 -13.76
#